data_5fe1b5d3951204957cf3e49cf2209823
#
_entry.id   5fe1b5d3951204957cf3e49cf2209823
#
_cell.length_a   1.000
_cell.length_b   1.000
_cell.length_c   1.000
_cell.angle_alpha   90.00
_cell.angle_beta   90.00
_cell.angle_gamma   90.00
#
_symmetry.space_group_name_H-M   'P 1'
#
loop_
_entity.id
_entity.type
_entity.pdbx_description
1 polymer ?
#
loop_
_entity_poly.entity_id
_entity_poly.type
_entity_poly.pdbx_seq_one_letter_code
_entity_poly.pdbx_strand_id
1 'polypeptide(L)'
;MTNIDIAYIPIVGRGLQINIICALHGIEAKFMMSKPMGDDFDKNTEAPFGTIPWLKDHSNGIELNDSLAIVQYLITKYPGPLTPTSTENAALSAMYWSWAQDYYSFVLSPFHDIITGHSEPFWRNLRLTDTLAEGGKELAISNLKVLHNKRLQYLENHIKKMNIGPFITGDKC
;
A
#
# COMPACT_ATOMS: atom_id res chain seq x y z
N MET A 1 -9.00 -25.23 -9.36
CA MET A 1 -9.73 -23.95 -9.35
C MET A 1 -9.08 -23.11 -8.28
N THR A 2 -8.69 -21.89 -8.62
CA THR A 2 -8.14 -20.94 -7.66
C THR A 2 -9.21 -20.60 -6.62
N ASN A 3 -8.85 -20.64 -5.34
CA ASN A 3 -9.79 -20.33 -4.26
C ASN A 3 -9.76 -18.84 -3.87
N ILE A 4 -8.91 -18.03 -4.52
CA ILE A 4 -8.72 -16.63 -4.19
C ILE A 4 -8.97 -15.78 -5.42
N ASP A 5 -9.86 -14.80 -5.27
CA ASP A 5 -10.07 -13.71 -6.21
C ASP A 5 -9.47 -12.43 -5.64
N ILE A 6 -8.77 -11.65 -6.49
CA ILE A 6 -8.17 -10.36 -6.12
C ILE A 6 -8.57 -9.34 -7.18
N ALA A 7 -9.18 -8.24 -6.77
CA ALA A 7 -9.55 -7.16 -7.67
C ALA A 7 -8.67 -5.92 -7.46
N TYR A 8 -8.11 -5.41 -8.54
CA TYR A 8 -7.34 -4.16 -8.57
C TYR A 8 -7.35 -3.53 -9.98
N ILE A 9 -6.77 -2.36 -10.12
CA ILE A 9 -6.52 -1.69 -11.41
C ILE A 9 -5.09 -1.99 -11.89
N PRO A 10 -4.82 -1.92 -13.21
CA PRO A 10 -3.51 -2.31 -13.78
C PRO A 10 -2.45 -1.22 -13.65
N ILE A 11 -2.21 -0.77 -12.42
CA ILE A 11 -1.18 0.23 -12.12
C ILE A 11 -0.20 -0.29 -11.05
N VAL A 12 0.99 0.29 -11.06
CA VAL A 12 1.95 0.11 -9.98
C VAL A 12 1.47 0.91 -8.76
N GLY A 13 0.90 0.20 -7.79
CA GLY A 13 0.31 0.80 -6.60
C GLY A 13 0.09 -0.24 -5.50
N ARG A 14 -0.92 -0.05 -4.68
CA ARG A 14 -1.21 -0.90 -3.52
C ARG A 14 -1.48 -2.37 -3.86
N GLY A 15 -1.92 -2.69 -5.09
CA GLY A 15 -2.10 -4.07 -5.54
C GLY A 15 -0.80 -4.79 -5.90
N LEU A 16 0.26 -4.07 -6.28
CA LEU A 16 1.53 -4.69 -6.68
C LEU A 16 2.14 -5.56 -5.58
N GLN A 17 2.11 -5.12 -4.34
CA GLN A 17 2.63 -5.88 -3.20
C GLN A 17 1.88 -7.20 -3.01
N ILE A 18 0.58 -7.23 -3.27
CA ILE A 18 -0.24 -8.45 -3.20
C ILE A 18 0.21 -9.43 -4.29
N ASN A 19 0.43 -8.94 -5.51
CA ASN A 19 0.93 -9.76 -6.61
C ASN A 19 2.31 -10.35 -6.30
N ILE A 20 3.22 -9.54 -5.72
CA ILE A 20 4.55 -9.99 -5.30
C ILE A 20 4.43 -11.10 -4.25
N ILE A 21 3.57 -10.94 -3.24
CA ILE A 21 3.35 -11.96 -2.22
C ILE A 21 2.77 -13.24 -2.82
N CYS A 22 1.76 -13.14 -3.68
CA CYS A 22 1.21 -14.30 -4.36
C CYS A 22 2.30 -15.05 -5.12
N ALA A 23 3.14 -14.34 -5.89
CA ALA A 23 4.23 -14.94 -6.65
C ALA A 23 5.27 -15.63 -5.76
N LEU A 24 5.74 -14.96 -4.69
CA LEU A 24 6.78 -15.48 -3.81
C LEU A 24 6.32 -16.63 -2.92
N HIS A 25 5.03 -16.63 -2.55
CA HIS A 25 4.44 -17.69 -1.70
C HIS A 25 3.78 -18.81 -2.51
N GLY A 26 3.83 -18.76 -3.85
CA GLY A 26 3.21 -19.76 -4.71
C GLY A 26 1.68 -19.79 -4.61
N ILE A 27 1.06 -18.63 -4.34
CA ILE A 27 -0.39 -18.52 -4.19
C ILE A 27 -1.03 -18.33 -5.56
N GLU A 28 -1.85 -19.30 -5.97
CA GLU A 28 -2.66 -19.14 -7.17
C GLU A 28 -3.89 -18.29 -6.85
N ALA A 29 -4.01 -17.16 -7.53
CA ALA A 29 -5.14 -16.25 -7.40
C ALA A 29 -5.68 -15.85 -8.78
N LYS A 30 -6.99 -15.66 -8.88
CA LYS A 30 -7.62 -15.03 -10.04
C LYS A 30 -7.58 -13.52 -9.85
N PHE A 31 -6.84 -12.85 -10.74
CA PHE A 31 -6.78 -11.40 -10.75
C PHE A 31 -7.88 -10.83 -11.64
N MET A 32 -8.69 -9.94 -11.09
CA MET A 32 -9.80 -9.27 -11.74
C MET A 32 -9.50 -7.80 -11.93
N MET A 33 -9.85 -7.25 -13.07
CA MET A 33 -9.66 -5.84 -13.36
C MET A 33 -10.87 -5.03 -12.93
N SER A 34 -10.65 -4.10 -12.01
CA SER A 34 -11.73 -3.26 -11.47
C SER A 34 -12.04 -2.08 -12.39
N LYS A 35 -13.32 -1.69 -12.43
CA LYS A 35 -13.77 -0.43 -13.05
C LYS A 35 -13.00 0.78 -12.46
N PRO A 36 -12.73 1.83 -13.25
CA PRO A 36 -13.17 2.03 -14.65
C PRO A 36 -12.20 1.42 -15.69
N MET A 37 -11.16 0.70 -15.28
CA MET A 37 -10.10 0.19 -16.18
C MET A 37 -10.37 -1.25 -16.70
N GLY A 38 -11.41 -1.90 -16.18
CA GLY A 38 -11.91 -3.21 -16.62
C GLY A 38 -13.30 -3.46 -16.10
N ASP A 39 -13.95 -4.53 -16.57
CA ASP A 39 -15.36 -4.83 -16.28
C ASP A 39 -15.55 -6.05 -15.38
N ASP A 40 -14.44 -6.66 -14.88
CA ASP A 40 -14.52 -7.90 -14.10
C ASP A 40 -15.05 -7.67 -12.67
N PHE A 41 -14.93 -6.43 -12.16
CA PHE A 41 -15.26 -6.08 -10.79
C PHE A 41 -15.68 -4.62 -10.64
N ASP A 42 -16.79 -4.37 -9.95
CA ASP A 42 -17.22 -3.02 -9.59
C ASP A 42 -17.09 -2.79 -8.08
N LYS A 43 -16.04 -2.09 -7.68
CA LYS A 43 -15.75 -1.80 -6.26
C LYS A 43 -16.90 -1.14 -5.51
N ASN A 44 -17.73 -0.35 -6.20
CA ASN A 44 -18.83 0.40 -5.55
C ASN A 44 -20.00 -0.49 -5.15
N THR A 45 -20.14 -1.65 -5.79
CA THR A 45 -21.23 -2.59 -5.54
C THR A 45 -20.78 -3.90 -4.92
N GLU A 46 -19.51 -4.29 -5.13
CA GLU A 46 -19.00 -5.59 -4.75
C GLU A 46 -18.01 -5.55 -3.57
N ALA A 47 -17.28 -4.41 -3.37
CA ALA A 47 -16.33 -4.31 -2.27
C ALA A 47 -17.00 -3.77 -0.99
N PRO A 48 -16.73 -4.35 0.20
CA PRO A 48 -17.32 -3.92 1.47
C PRO A 48 -17.18 -2.43 1.78
N PHE A 49 -16.06 -1.81 1.39
CA PHE A 49 -15.79 -0.38 1.63
C PHE A 49 -15.72 0.45 0.35
N GLY A 50 -16.18 -0.09 -0.79
CA GLY A 50 -16.13 0.62 -2.07
C GLY A 50 -14.71 0.96 -2.55
N THR A 51 -13.70 0.24 -2.06
CA THR A 51 -12.27 0.47 -2.35
C THR A 51 -11.58 -0.77 -2.90
N ILE A 52 -10.43 -0.56 -3.54
CA ILE A 52 -9.52 -1.61 -3.99
C ILE A 52 -8.11 -1.34 -3.45
N PRO A 53 -7.26 -2.35 -3.23
CA PRO A 53 -7.47 -3.76 -3.56
C PRO A 53 -8.57 -4.43 -2.72
N TRP A 54 -9.19 -5.46 -3.29
CA TRP A 54 -10.14 -6.34 -2.65
C TRP A 54 -9.72 -7.79 -2.86
N LEU A 55 -10.00 -8.64 -1.87
CA LEU A 55 -9.76 -10.08 -1.92
C LEU A 55 -10.99 -10.82 -1.43
N LYS A 56 -11.31 -11.93 -2.11
CA LYS A 56 -12.25 -12.95 -1.63
C LYS A 56 -11.56 -14.31 -1.60
N ASP A 57 -11.66 -14.97 -0.46
CA ASP A 57 -11.23 -16.36 -0.33
C ASP A 57 -12.46 -17.28 -0.26
N HIS A 58 -12.67 -18.03 -1.33
CA HIS A 58 -13.82 -18.93 -1.47
C HIS A 58 -13.74 -20.15 -0.54
N SER A 59 -12.58 -20.47 0.02
CA SER A 59 -12.43 -21.62 0.92
C SER A 59 -13.09 -21.41 2.28
N ASN A 60 -13.25 -20.16 2.70
CA ASN A 60 -13.83 -19.79 4.00
C ASN A 60 -14.81 -18.61 3.93
N GLY A 61 -15.01 -18.06 2.73
CA GLY A 61 -15.95 -16.96 2.47
C GLY A 61 -15.50 -15.58 2.97
N ILE A 62 -14.25 -15.43 3.43
CA ILE A 62 -13.76 -14.12 3.89
C ILE A 62 -13.61 -13.15 2.71
N GLU A 63 -14.01 -11.91 2.94
CA GLU A 63 -13.78 -10.79 2.04
C GLU A 63 -13.00 -9.69 2.76
N LEU A 64 -11.94 -9.21 2.12
CA LEU A 64 -11.04 -8.21 2.69
C LEU A 64 -10.88 -7.04 1.74
N ASN A 65 -10.93 -5.84 2.30
CA ASN A 65 -10.40 -4.63 1.70
C ASN A 65 -9.15 -4.20 2.47
N ASP A 66 -8.40 -3.26 1.90
CA ASP A 66 -7.13 -2.75 2.38
C ASP A 66 -5.94 -3.68 2.14
N SER A 67 -4.90 -3.10 1.57
CA SER A 67 -3.72 -3.85 1.14
C SER A 67 -2.94 -4.48 2.30
N LEU A 68 -2.91 -3.84 3.48
CA LEU A 68 -2.23 -4.40 4.65
C LEU A 68 -2.99 -5.63 5.18
N ALA A 69 -4.31 -5.52 5.31
CA ALA A 69 -5.13 -6.63 5.79
C ALA A 69 -5.02 -7.85 4.84
N ILE A 70 -5.06 -7.61 3.54
CA ILE A 70 -4.90 -8.64 2.52
C ILE A 70 -3.52 -9.30 2.61
N VAL A 71 -2.45 -8.51 2.69
CA VAL A 71 -1.09 -9.02 2.81
C VAL A 71 -0.93 -9.86 4.07
N GLN A 72 -1.35 -9.37 5.23
CA GLN A 72 -1.26 -10.12 6.48
C GLN A 72 -2.05 -11.43 6.43
N TYR A 73 -3.23 -11.41 5.84
CA TYR A 73 -4.02 -12.61 5.64
C TYR A 73 -3.28 -13.65 4.79
N LEU A 74 -2.75 -13.21 3.63
CA LEU A 74 -2.07 -14.11 2.71
C LEU A 74 -0.80 -14.73 3.31
N ILE A 75 0.08 -13.93 3.93
CA ILE A 75 1.32 -14.44 4.54
C ILE A 75 1.07 -15.34 5.76
N THR A 76 -0.06 -15.17 6.44
CA THR A 76 -0.45 -16.01 7.58
C THR A 76 -1.05 -17.33 7.10
N LYS A 77 -1.95 -17.27 6.12
CA LYS A 77 -2.62 -18.45 5.59
C LYS A 77 -1.72 -19.33 4.72
N TYR A 78 -0.81 -18.69 3.98
CA TYR A 78 0.12 -19.35 3.07
C TYR A 78 1.57 -19.00 3.46
N PRO A 79 2.13 -19.65 4.49
CA PRO A 79 3.49 -19.37 4.92
C PRO A 79 4.52 -19.55 3.80
N GLY A 80 5.46 -18.64 3.70
CA GLY A 80 6.47 -18.61 2.64
C GLY A 80 7.64 -17.67 2.98
N PRO A 81 8.42 -17.27 1.98
CA PRO A 81 9.67 -16.51 2.21
C PRO A 81 9.50 -15.20 2.97
N LEU A 82 8.32 -14.55 2.87
CA LEU A 82 8.03 -13.27 3.53
C LEU A 82 7.23 -13.43 4.83
N THR A 83 7.00 -14.66 5.30
CA THR A 83 6.33 -14.87 6.58
C THR A 83 7.28 -14.54 7.72
N PRO A 84 6.89 -13.62 8.64
CA PRO A 84 7.73 -13.30 9.80
C PRO A 84 8.02 -14.53 10.65
N THR A 85 9.27 -14.69 11.05
CA THR A 85 9.75 -15.87 11.80
C THR A 85 9.58 -15.73 13.31
N SER A 86 9.24 -14.54 13.81
CA SER A 86 8.98 -14.27 15.22
C SER A 86 7.95 -13.15 15.39
N THR A 87 7.44 -13.01 16.61
CA THR A 87 6.53 -11.91 16.98
C THR A 87 7.20 -10.54 16.80
N GLU A 88 8.49 -10.43 17.11
CA GLU A 88 9.28 -9.20 16.95
C GLU A 88 9.41 -8.83 15.48
N ASN A 89 9.71 -9.80 14.61
CA ASN A 89 9.79 -9.58 13.16
C ASN A 89 8.43 -9.22 12.57
N ALA A 90 7.34 -9.81 13.05
CA ALA A 90 6.00 -9.42 12.66
C ALA A 90 5.68 -7.97 13.07
N ALA A 91 6.04 -7.57 14.28
CA ALA A 91 5.84 -6.21 14.77
C ALA A 91 6.69 -5.19 14.00
N LEU A 92 7.95 -5.50 13.71
CA LEU A 92 8.83 -4.66 12.88
C LEU A 92 8.27 -4.50 11.46
N SER A 93 7.84 -5.60 10.83
CA SER A 93 7.23 -5.56 9.50
C SER A 93 5.98 -4.68 9.48
N ALA A 94 5.11 -4.82 10.46
CA ALA A 94 3.91 -3.99 10.59
C ALA A 94 4.26 -2.51 10.81
N MET A 95 5.26 -2.20 11.62
CA MET A 95 5.74 -0.82 11.86
C MET A 95 6.26 -0.18 10.58
N TYR A 96 7.12 -0.87 9.81
CA TYR A 96 7.65 -0.32 8.56
C TYR A 96 6.57 -0.18 7.50
N TRP A 97 5.62 -1.13 7.46
CA TRP A 97 4.48 -1.03 6.57
C TRP A 97 3.61 0.19 6.89
N SER A 98 3.25 0.39 8.16
CA SER A 98 2.49 1.57 8.59
C SER A 98 3.22 2.87 8.26
N TRP A 99 4.53 2.92 8.52
CA TRP A 99 5.37 4.07 8.15
C TRP A 99 5.32 4.34 6.63
N ALA A 100 5.42 3.30 5.81
CA ALA A 100 5.38 3.43 4.34
C ALA A 100 4.02 3.93 3.84
N GLN A 101 2.92 3.46 4.44
CA GLN A 101 1.57 3.93 4.11
C GLN A 101 1.37 5.41 4.48
N ASP A 102 1.83 5.81 5.66
CA ASP A 102 1.80 7.21 6.09
C ASP A 102 2.65 8.10 5.17
N TYR A 103 3.87 7.64 4.86
CA TYR A 103 4.75 8.34 3.95
C TYR A 103 4.13 8.53 2.57
N TYR A 104 3.53 7.47 2.01
CA TYR A 104 2.80 7.56 0.76
C TYR A 104 1.64 8.55 0.85
N SER A 105 0.81 8.44 1.87
CA SER A 105 -0.42 9.23 2.01
C SER A 105 -0.16 10.71 2.28
N PHE A 106 0.84 11.02 3.12
CA PHE A 106 1.08 12.40 3.57
C PHE A 106 2.18 13.13 2.81
N VAL A 107 3.01 12.42 2.05
CA VAL A 107 4.13 13.02 1.32
C VAL A 107 4.03 12.79 -0.18
N LEU A 108 4.07 11.52 -0.61
CA LEU A 108 4.18 11.22 -2.04
C LEU A 108 2.92 11.56 -2.81
N SER A 109 1.75 11.26 -2.28
CA SER A 109 0.51 11.47 -3.00
C SER A 109 0.17 12.96 -3.16
N PRO A 110 0.23 13.80 -2.10
CA PRO A 110 0.06 15.24 -2.28
C PRO A 110 1.09 15.87 -3.22
N PHE A 111 2.33 15.38 -3.19
CA PHE A 111 3.38 15.85 -4.09
C PHE A 111 3.06 15.53 -5.57
N HIS A 112 2.62 14.30 -5.83
CA HIS A 112 2.18 13.88 -7.16
C HIS A 112 1.03 14.74 -7.66
N ASP A 113 0.00 14.97 -6.85
CA ASP A 113 -1.19 15.72 -7.23
C ASP A 113 -0.86 17.19 -7.56
N ILE A 114 0.04 17.81 -6.78
CA ILE A 114 0.50 19.18 -7.02
C ILE A 114 1.27 19.28 -8.35
N ILE A 115 2.11 18.28 -8.66
CA ILE A 115 2.93 18.30 -9.89
C ILE A 115 2.08 18.01 -11.12
N THR A 116 1.21 17.02 -11.06
CA THR A 116 0.45 16.54 -12.23
C THR A 116 -0.82 17.34 -12.48
N GLY A 117 -1.30 18.08 -11.51
CA GLY A 117 -2.59 18.76 -11.56
C GLY A 117 -3.79 17.80 -11.55
N HIS A 118 -3.55 16.51 -11.28
CA HIS A 118 -4.61 15.50 -11.16
C HIS A 118 -5.14 15.50 -9.74
N SER A 119 -6.27 16.19 -9.53
CA SER A 119 -7.01 16.08 -8.27
C SER A 119 -8.05 14.96 -8.39
N GLU A 120 -7.70 13.74 -8.00
CA GLU A 120 -8.68 12.70 -7.80
C GLU A 120 -9.65 13.07 -6.67
N PRO A 121 -10.92 12.67 -6.73
CA PRO A 121 -11.95 13.05 -5.74
C PRO A 121 -11.58 12.73 -4.29
N PHE A 122 -10.75 11.74 -4.06
CA PHE A 122 -10.26 11.34 -2.73
C PHE A 122 -9.41 12.44 -2.07
N TRP A 123 -8.59 13.16 -2.85
CA TRP A 123 -7.68 14.20 -2.36
C TRP A 123 -8.35 15.56 -2.22
N ARG A 124 -9.48 15.78 -2.90
CA ARG A 124 -10.33 16.97 -2.71
C ARG A 124 -10.81 17.10 -1.27
N ASN A 125 -11.01 16.00 -0.57
CA ASN A 125 -11.44 16.00 0.83
C ASN A 125 -10.35 16.50 1.78
N LEU A 126 -9.08 16.48 1.37
CA LEU A 126 -7.97 17.07 2.14
C LEU A 126 -7.78 18.57 1.92
N ARG A 127 -8.57 19.18 1.01
CA ARG A 127 -8.58 20.63 0.69
C ARG A 127 -7.20 21.25 0.42
N LEU A 128 -6.20 20.46 0.06
CA LEU A 128 -4.86 20.96 -0.22
C LEU A 128 -4.77 21.69 -1.57
N THR A 129 -5.64 21.32 -2.52
CA THR A 129 -5.64 21.89 -3.87
C THR A 129 -6.54 23.12 -4.02
N ASP A 130 -7.64 23.21 -3.25
CA ASP A 130 -8.59 24.32 -3.35
C ASP A 130 -8.11 25.61 -2.65
N THR A 131 -7.05 25.51 -1.82
CA THR A 131 -6.51 26.61 -1.02
C THR A 131 -5.16 27.14 -1.51
N LEU A 132 -4.61 26.56 -2.58
CA LEU A 132 -3.36 27.06 -3.16
C LEU A 132 -3.68 28.29 -4.03
N ALA A 133 -3.82 29.44 -3.39
CA ALA A 133 -3.75 30.74 -4.06
C ALA A 133 -2.46 30.83 -4.92
N GLU A 134 -2.47 31.69 -5.91
CA GLU A 134 -1.29 31.98 -6.75
C GLU A 134 -0.04 32.15 -5.87
N GLY A 135 1.01 31.37 -6.08
CA GLY A 135 2.20 31.32 -5.20
C GLY A 135 2.17 30.25 -4.09
N GLY A 136 1.02 29.68 -3.76
CA GLY A 136 0.91 28.61 -2.74
C GLY A 136 1.48 27.27 -3.20
N LYS A 137 1.53 27.02 -4.51
CA LYS A 137 2.06 25.78 -5.09
C LYS A 137 3.56 25.61 -4.80
N GLU A 138 4.36 26.63 -5.00
CA GLU A 138 5.80 26.61 -4.73
C GLU A 138 6.10 26.40 -3.24
N LEU A 139 5.34 27.08 -2.38
CA LEU A 139 5.46 26.90 -0.93
C LEU A 139 5.05 25.49 -0.51
N ALA A 140 3.97 24.93 -1.06
CA ALA A 140 3.53 23.57 -0.77
C ALA A 140 4.58 22.55 -1.22
N ILE A 141 5.15 22.70 -2.43
CA ILE A 141 6.23 21.83 -2.92
C ILE A 141 7.46 21.94 -2.00
N SER A 142 7.84 23.13 -1.58
CA SER A 142 8.97 23.33 -0.68
C SER A 142 8.76 22.63 0.66
N ASN A 143 7.58 22.80 1.26
CA ASN A 143 7.23 22.16 2.53
C ASN A 143 7.18 20.63 2.41
N LEU A 144 6.65 20.08 1.32
CA LEU A 144 6.64 18.65 1.06
C LEU A 144 8.05 18.07 0.89
N LYS A 145 8.96 18.80 0.23
CA LYS A 145 10.38 18.40 0.12
C LYS A 145 11.07 18.35 1.48
N VAL A 146 10.82 19.32 2.34
CA VAL A 146 11.35 19.33 3.72
C VAL A 146 10.82 18.13 4.50
N LEU A 147 9.52 17.87 4.42
CA LEU A 147 8.90 16.73 5.09
C LEU A 147 9.42 15.40 4.56
N HIS A 148 9.57 15.26 3.23
CA HIS A 148 10.16 14.11 2.56
C HIS A 148 11.55 13.79 3.11
N ASN A 149 12.46 14.77 3.07
CA ASN A 149 13.83 14.60 3.53
C ASN A 149 13.88 14.22 5.02
N LYS A 150 13.09 14.89 5.85
CA LYS A 150 13.03 14.61 7.28
C LYS A 150 12.52 13.20 7.58
N ARG A 151 11.49 12.75 6.89
CA ARG A 151 10.93 11.39 7.05
C ARG A 151 11.93 10.32 6.63
N LEU A 152 12.60 10.49 5.50
CA LEU A 152 13.65 9.56 5.06
C LEU A 152 14.84 9.54 6.02
N GLN A 153 15.24 10.70 6.57
CA GLN A 153 16.32 10.77 7.55
C GLN A 153 15.98 9.99 8.83
N TYR A 154 14.73 10.04 9.30
CA TYR A 154 14.31 9.24 10.45
C TYR A 154 14.38 7.75 10.17
N LEU A 155 13.92 7.31 8.99
CA LEU A 155 14.01 5.92 8.57
C LEU A 155 15.47 5.46 8.50
N GLU A 156 16.34 6.23 7.86
CA GLU A 156 17.77 5.94 7.74
C GLU A 156 18.46 5.84 9.11
N ASN A 157 18.19 6.80 10.00
CA ASN A 157 18.74 6.80 11.34
C ASN A 157 18.26 5.58 12.14
N HIS A 158 17.00 5.18 11.98
CA HIS A 158 16.45 4.00 12.63
C HIS A 158 17.12 2.72 12.13
N ILE A 159 17.23 2.54 10.80
CA ILE A 159 17.91 1.38 10.20
C ILE A 159 19.37 1.28 10.66
N LYS A 160 20.11 2.41 10.67
CA LYS A 160 21.49 2.45 11.17
C LYS A 160 21.59 2.08 12.65
N LYS A 161 20.65 2.56 13.48
CA LYS A 161 20.63 2.26 14.92
C LYS A 161 20.34 0.79 15.20
N MET A 162 19.46 0.19 14.43
CA MET A 162 19.10 -1.22 14.61
C MET A 162 20.23 -2.16 14.24
N ASN A 163 21.15 -1.72 13.37
CA ASN A 163 22.31 -2.52 12.90
C ASN A 163 21.93 -3.97 12.53
N ILE A 164 20.74 -4.11 11.95
CA ILE A 164 20.23 -5.39 11.47
C ILE A 164 20.72 -5.61 10.05
N GLY A 165 20.97 -6.87 9.67
CA GLY A 165 21.53 -7.28 8.39
C GLY A 165 20.90 -6.65 7.14
N PRO A 166 21.05 -7.23 5.94
CA PRO A 166 20.68 -6.60 4.68
C PRO A 166 19.16 -6.36 4.52
N PHE A 167 18.35 -6.95 5.39
CA PHE A 167 16.89 -6.77 5.41
C PHE A 167 16.45 -6.03 6.67
N ILE A 168 15.34 -5.32 6.56
CA ILE A 168 14.74 -4.55 7.67
C ILE A 168 14.43 -5.44 8.90
N THR A 169 14.20 -6.72 8.69
CA THR A 169 13.91 -7.71 9.73
C THR A 169 15.08 -8.63 10.08
N GLY A 170 16.31 -8.31 9.64
CA GLY A 170 17.54 -9.07 9.93
C GLY A 170 18.16 -9.71 8.70
N ASP A 171 18.80 -10.88 8.89
CA ASP A 171 19.54 -11.59 7.84
C ASP A 171 18.64 -12.40 6.90
N LYS A 172 17.35 -12.51 7.22
CA LYS A 172 16.35 -13.24 6.43
C LYS A 172 15.11 -12.38 6.23
N CYS A 173 14.50 -12.49 5.05
CA CYS A 173 13.16 -11.96 4.80
C CYS A 173 12.15 -12.66 5.67
#